data_4102fa7cf475f39bd2f28ab0d6b65efa
#
_entry.id   4102fa7cf475f39bd2f28ab0d6b65efa
#
_cell.length_a   1.000
_cell.length_b   1.000
_cell.length_c   1.000
_cell.angle_alpha   90.00
_cell.angle_beta   90.00
_cell.angle_gamma   90.00
#
_symmetry.space_group_name_H-M   'P 1'
#
loop_
_entity.id
_entity.type
_entity.pdbx_description
1 polymer ?
#
loop_
_entity_poly.entity_id
_entity_poly.type
_entity_poly.pdbx_seq_one_letter_code
_entity_poly.pdbx_strand_id
1 'polypeptide(L)'
;MKKIITIGRQFGSGGREVGQKIAQALHIAYYDKELLAVAAKKSGLSSQFMNIYDEKPTRSFLYSLVMGQRGLFPDSAEVTVEQLAANAQRDAILAVAGEGSCVIVGRCADHILRNEPGLLRVFLTADHDDRIQRVCRRDGVTAAEAEEKLQRMDRSRAAYYRFRCDQTWGAAANYDLCINVSRWGVDAAVETIVERCSRS
;
A
#
# COMPACT_ATOMS: atom_id res chain seq x y z
N MET A 1 -16.85 -13.01 11.82
CA MET A 1 -15.95 -11.97 12.31
C MET A 1 -15.42 -11.19 11.09
N LYS A 2 -15.24 -9.87 11.18
CA LYS A 2 -14.66 -9.05 10.10
C LYS A 2 -13.19 -9.45 9.88
N LYS A 3 -12.78 -9.67 8.63
CA LYS A 3 -11.41 -10.08 8.27
C LYS A 3 -10.77 -8.96 7.46
N ILE A 4 -9.68 -8.40 7.96
CA ILE A 4 -8.91 -7.36 7.29
C ILE A 4 -7.52 -7.91 7.02
N ILE A 5 -7.10 -7.91 5.74
CA ILE A 5 -5.80 -8.40 5.33
C ILE A 5 -5.01 -7.25 4.72
N THR A 6 -3.88 -6.92 5.29
CA THR A 6 -2.98 -5.91 4.73
C THR A 6 -1.76 -6.57 4.11
N ILE A 7 -1.36 -6.12 2.91
CA ILE A 7 -0.24 -6.71 2.16
C ILE A 7 0.85 -5.67 1.92
N GLY A 8 1.91 -5.70 2.75
CA GLY A 8 3.20 -5.12 2.43
C GLY A 8 3.92 -5.99 1.40
N ARG A 9 4.74 -5.41 0.50
CA ARG A 9 5.35 -6.20 -0.56
C ARG A 9 6.54 -5.51 -1.21
N GLN A 10 7.55 -6.27 -1.59
CA GLN A 10 8.59 -5.81 -2.49
C GLN A 10 8.02 -5.56 -3.90
N PHE A 11 8.64 -4.66 -4.67
CA PHE A 11 8.25 -4.45 -6.06
C PHE A 11 8.61 -5.70 -6.89
N GLY A 12 7.71 -6.13 -7.75
CA GLY A 12 7.89 -7.35 -8.55
C GLY A 12 7.64 -8.67 -7.81
N SER A 13 7.29 -8.69 -6.50
CA SER A 13 7.03 -9.92 -5.74
C SER A 13 5.68 -10.60 -6.03
N GLY A 14 4.82 -10.03 -6.88
CA GLY A 14 3.49 -10.59 -7.14
C GLY A 14 2.40 -10.17 -6.15
N GLY A 15 2.69 -9.24 -5.25
CA GLY A 15 1.75 -8.87 -4.18
C GLY A 15 0.38 -8.36 -4.63
N ARG A 16 0.26 -7.76 -5.83
CA ARG A 16 -1.05 -7.35 -6.40
C ARG A 16 -1.86 -8.58 -6.78
N GLU A 17 -1.24 -9.53 -7.47
CA GLU A 17 -1.85 -10.79 -7.90
C GLU A 17 -2.30 -11.62 -6.70
N VAL A 18 -1.44 -11.81 -5.70
CA VAL A 18 -1.77 -12.53 -4.46
C VAL A 18 -2.95 -11.85 -3.76
N GLY A 19 -2.95 -10.53 -3.63
CA GLY A 19 -4.04 -9.78 -2.98
C GLY A 19 -5.38 -9.93 -3.69
N GLN A 20 -5.38 -9.88 -5.03
CA GLN A 20 -6.59 -10.08 -5.83
C GLN A 20 -7.14 -11.51 -5.68
N LYS A 21 -6.28 -12.53 -5.75
CA LYS A 21 -6.67 -13.93 -5.57
C LYS A 21 -7.23 -14.21 -4.16
N ILE A 22 -6.64 -13.61 -3.11
CA ILE A 22 -7.17 -13.70 -1.74
C ILE A 22 -8.57 -13.11 -1.66
N ALA A 23 -8.75 -11.90 -2.21
CA ALA A 23 -10.04 -11.23 -2.19
C ALA A 23 -11.12 -12.03 -2.93
N GLN A 24 -10.76 -12.63 -4.06
CA GLN A 24 -11.66 -13.54 -4.81
C GLN A 24 -12.00 -14.79 -4.00
N ALA A 25 -11.00 -15.47 -3.42
CA ALA A 25 -11.20 -16.70 -2.65
C ALA A 25 -12.07 -16.49 -1.39
N LEU A 26 -11.96 -15.33 -0.76
CA LEU A 26 -12.73 -14.99 0.44
C LEU A 26 -14.04 -14.22 0.12
N HIS A 27 -14.30 -13.87 -1.14
CA HIS A 27 -15.44 -13.03 -1.55
C HIS A 27 -15.51 -11.70 -0.80
N ILE A 28 -14.35 -11.02 -0.63
CA ILE A 28 -14.24 -9.74 0.09
C ILE A 28 -13.70 -8.63 -0.81
N ALA A 29 -13.86 -7.38 -0.37
CA ALA A 29 -13.39 -6.22 -1.13
C ALA A 29 -11.87 -6.21 -1.26
N TYR A 30 -11.37 -5.68 -2.40
CA TYR A 30 -9.95 -5.49 -2.67
C TYR A 30 -9.65 -4.02 -2.89
N TYR A 31 -8.62 -3.51 -2.23
CA TYR A 31 -8.18 -2.13 -2.35
C TYR A 31 -6.68 -2.05 -2.60
N ASP A 32 -6.30 -1.51 -3.74
CA ASP A 32 -4.94 -1.03 -4.01
C ASP A 32 -4.93 0.50 -4.06
N LYS A 33 -3.83 1.07 -4.57
CA LYS A 33 -3.65 2.51 -4.67
C LYS A 33 -4.80 3.20 -5.43
N GLU A 34 -5.20 2.63 -6.56
CA GLU A 34 -6.21 3.23 -7.43
C GLU A 34 -7.61 3.14 -6.80
N LEU A 35 -7.94 1.99 -6.22
CA LEU A 35 -9.24 1.77 -5.58
C LEU A 35 -9.40 2.54 -4.27
N LEU A 36 -8.31 2.74 -3.50
CA LEU A 36 -8.34 3.65 -2.35
C LEU A 36 -8.60 5.10 -2.76
N ALA A 37 -8.05 5.54 -3.91
CA ALA A 37 -8.36 6.87 -4.43
C ALA A 37 -9.84 7.02 -4.83
N VAL A 38 -10.44 5.97 -5.40
CA VAL A 38 -11.88 5.95 -5.71
C VAL A 38 -12.72 5.96 -4.45
N ALA A 39 -12.37 5.19 -3.42
CA ALA A 39 -13.06 5.16 -2.15
C ALA A 39 -13.01 6.52 -1.44
N ALA A 40 -11.84 7.16 -1.42
CA ALA A 40 -11.67 8.50 -0.87
C ALA A 40 -12.55 9.55 -1.58
N LYS A 41 -12.68 9.44 -2.92
CA LYS A 41 -13.54 10.32 -3.70
C LYS A 41 -15.03 10.13 -3.38
N LYS A 42 -15.47 8.89 -3.21
CA LYS A 42 -16.86 8.57 -2.85
C LYS A 42 -17.25 9.06 -1.45
N SER A 43 -16.31 9.04 -0.51
CA SER A 43 -16.51 9.52 0.86
C SER A 43 -16.39 11.04 1.02
N GLY A 44 -16.31 11.81 -0.08
CA GLY A 44 -16.18 13.27 -0.05
C GLY A 44 -14.77 13.78 0.27
N LEU A 45 -13.81 12.87 0.47
CA LEU A 45 -12.41 13.20 0.62
C LEU A 45 -11.86 13.68 -0.74
N SER A 46 -11.37 14.91 -0.81
CA SER A 46 -11.00 15.57 -2.06
C SER A 46 -9.98 14.77 -2.88
N SER A 47 -10.34 14.45 -4.12
CA SER A 47 -9.45 13.76 -5.08
C SER A 47 -8.16 14.54 -5.39
N GLN A 48 -8.15 15.86 -5.16
CA GLN A 48 -6.97 16.71 -5.35
C GLN A 48 -5.81 16.28 -4.44
N PHE A 49 -6.11 15.81 -3.22
CA PHE A 49 -5.09 15.32 -2.28
C PHE A 49 -4.54 13.94 -2.63
N MET A 50 -5.30 13.13 -3.35
CA MET A 50 -4.88 11.78 -3.72
C MET A 50 -3.95 11.74 -4.93
N ASN A 51 -4.09 12.68 -5.88
CA ASN A 51 -3.23 12.78 -7.06
C ASN A 51 -1.83 13.33 -6.75
N ILE A 52 -1.65 14.04 -5.64
CA ILE A 52 -0.37 14.61 -5.20
C ILE A 52 0.64 13.49 -4.81
N TYR A 53 0.15 12.29 -4.50
CA TYR A 53 0.97 11.17 -4.01
C TYR A 53 1.20 10.04 -5.01
N ASP A 54 1.22 10.35 -6.28
CA ASP A 54 1.75 9.43 -7.26
C ASP A 54 3.28 9.53 -7.27
N GLU A 55 3.93 8.65 -6.50
CA GLU A 55 5.36 8.24 -6.47
C GLU A 55 6.43 9.17 -7.12
N LYS A 56 6.07 10.39 -7.52
CA LYS A 56 6.94 11.46 -8.03
C LYS A 56 6.65 12.76 -7.30
N PRO A 57 7.46 13.14 -6.30
CA PRO A 57 7.38 14.49 -5.75
C PRO A 57 7.98 15.47 -6.78
N THR A 58 7.16 16.05 -7.64
CA THR A 58 7.55 17.27 -8.34
C THR A 58 7.37 18.43 -7.35
N ARG A 59 8.48 18.80 -6.70
CA ARG A 59 8.58 19.93 -5.76
C ARG A 59 7.91 21.22 -6.27
N SER A 60 7.86 21.43 -7.58
CA SER A 60 7.36 22.66 -8.19
C SER A 60 5.84 22.79 -8.13
N PHE A 61 5.10 21.70 -8.32
CA PHE A 61 3.63 21.72 -8.29
C PHE A 61 3.07 21.84 -6.86
N LEU A 62 3.73 21.18 -5.91
CA LEU A 62 3.41 21.27 -4.48
C LEU A 62 3.60 22.70 -3.94
N TYR A 63 4.67 23.36 -4.38
CA TYR A 63 4.96 24.74 -3.99
C TYR A 63 3.89 25.73 -4.48
N SER A 64 3.39 25.58 -5.70
CA SER A 64 2.35 26.46 -6.26
C SER A 64 0.97 26.28 -5.57
N LEU A 65 0.65 25.05 -5.13
CA LEU A 65 -0.60 24.78 -4.41
C LEU A 65 -0.60 25.37 -2.99
N VAL A 66 0.53 25.26 -2.28
CA VAL A 66 0.71 25.84 -0.95
C VAL A 66 0.68 27.37 -1.00
N MET A 67 1.29 27.98 -2.04
CA MET A 67 1.27 29.45 -2.18
C MET A 67 -0.09 30.00 -2.60
N GLY A 68 -0.90 29.24 -3.34
CA GLY A 68 -2.25 29.65 -3.72
C GLY A 68 -3.26 29.66 -2.56
N GLN A 69 -3.03 28.90 -1.49
CA GLN A 69 -3.91 28.83 -0.31
C GLN A 69 -3.50 29.74 0.86
N ARG A 70 -2.32 30.37 0.81
CA ARG A 70 -1.84 31.26 1.89
C ARG A 70 -2.77 32.42 2.24
N GLY A 71 -3.75 32.74 1.39
CA GLY A 71 -4.71 33.82 1.62
C GLY A 71 -5.93 33.47 2.47
N LEU A 72 -6.16 32.19 2.77
CA LEU A 72 -7.41 31.72 3.39
C LEU A 72 -7.30 31.32 4.88
N PHE A 73 -6.07 31.11 5.42
CA PHE A 73 -5.87 30.71 6.81
C PHE A 73 -4.64 31.39 7.42
N PRO A 74 -4.79 32.54 8.10
CA PRO A 74 -3.64 33.30 8.61
C PRO A 74 -3.01 32.78 9.90
N ASP A 75 -3.57 31.82 10.62
CA ASP A 75 -3.16 31.58 12.03
C ASP A 75 -3.24 30.12 12.52
N SER A 76 -3.06 29.13 11.68
CA SER A 76 -2.93 27.75 12.13
C SER A 76 -1.60 27.13 11.71
N ALA A 77 -0.96 26.40 12.61
CA ALA A 77 0.28 25.65 12.38
C ALA A 77 0.29 25.05 10.97
N GLU A 78 1.36 25.31 10.20
CA GLU A 78 1.50 24.95 8.79
C GLU A 78 1.26 23.43 8.56
N VAL A 79 0.00 23.05 8.35
CA VAL A 79 -0.33 21.71 7.90
C VAL A 79 0.16 21.61 6.46
N THR A 80 1.21 20.84 6.23
CA THR A 80 1.78 20.68 4.90
C THR A 80 0.79 19.90 4.01
N VAL A 81 0.83 20.14 2.70
CA VAL A 81 0.03 19.37 1.72
C VAL A 81 0.27 17.86 1.89
N GLU A 82 1.47 17.50 2.30
CA GLU A 82 1.87 16.13 2.62
C GLU A 82 1.10 15.55 3.81
N GLN A 83 0.91 16.32 4.85
CA GLN A 83 0.11 15.90 6.01
C GLN A 83 -1.37 15.78 5.65
N LEU A 84 -1.92 16.70 4.88
CA LEU A 84 -3.31 16.62 4.41
C LEU A 84 -3.57 15.39 3.56
N ALA A 85 -2.71 15.10 2.58
CA ALA A 85 -2.85 13.91 1.76
C ALA A 85 -2.70 12.61 2.56
N ALA A 86 -1.82 12.62 3.53
CA ALA A 86 -1.61 11.49 4.42
C ALA A 86 -2.82 11.24 5.34
N ASN A 87 -3.44 12.30 5.84
CA ASN A 87 -4.67 12.19 6.63
C ASN A 87 -5.81 11.66 5.76
N ALA A 88 -6.00 12.21 4.55
CA ALA A 88 -7.00 11.72 3.61
C ALA A 88 -6.81 10.24 3.26
N GLN A 89 -5.56 9.79 3.04
CA GLN A 89 -5.27 8.38 2.82
C GLN A 89 -5.58 7.51 4.05
N ARG A 90 -5.22 7.98 5.24
CA ARG A 90 -5.54 7.28 6.50
C ARG A 90 -7.05 7.15 6.67
N ASP A 91 -7.79 8.23 6.47
CA ASP A 91 -9.24 8.25 6.62
C ASP A 91 -9.92 7.34 5.60
N ALA A 92 -9.45 7.30 4.36
CA ALA A 92 -9.92 6.36 3.34
C ALA A 92 -9.67 4.89 3.75
N ILE A 93 -8.50 4.57 4.31
CA ILE A 93 -8.18 3.22 4.79
C ILE A 93 -9.09 2.83 5.96
N LEU A 94 -9.30 3.73 6.91
CA LEU A 94 -10.22 3.49 8.04
C LEU A 94 -11.66 3.32 7.57
N ALA A 95 -12.12 4.12 6.62
CA ALA A 95 -13.45 4.05 6.06
C ALA A 95 -13.70 2.69 5.38
N VAL A 96 -12.85 2.28 4.43
CA VAL A 96 -13.02 0.99 3.74
C VAL A 96 -12.89 -0.22 4.68
N ALA A 97 -12.01 -0.12 5.69
CA ALA A 97 -11.92 -1.15 6.72
C ALA A 97 -13.18 -1.17 7.61
N GLY A 98 -13.81 -0.02 7.84
CA GLY A 98 -15.08 0.09 8.56
C GLY A 98 -16.26 -0.57 7.84
N GLU A 99 -16.30 -0.49 6.51
CA GLU A 99 -17.39 -1.06 5.69
C GLU A 99 -17.49 -2.58 5.74
N GLY A 100 -16.37 -3.30 5.98
CA GLY A 100 -16.42 -4.76 6.03
C GLY A 100 -15.08 -5.44 5.90
N SER A 101 -15.13 -6.74 5.58
CA SER A 101 -13.92 -7.53 5.30
C SER A 101 -13.26 -7.07 4.01
N CYS A 102 -11.93 -6.93 4.01
CA CYS A 102 -11.20 -6.43 2.85
C CYS A 102 -9.72 -6.84 2.80
N VAL A 103 -9.16 -6.79 1.60
CA VAL A 103 -7.72 -6.86 1.36
C VAL A 103 -7.23 -5.47 0.96
N ILE A 104 -6.21 -4.94 1.64
CA ILE A 104 -5.61 -3.63 1.34
C ILE A 104 -4.12 -3.82 1.02
N VAL A 105 -3.69 -3.33 -0.14
CA VAL A 105 -2.32 -3.52 -0.62
C VAL A 105 -1.48 -2.25 -0.45
N GLY A 106 -0.56 -2.26 0.51
CA GLY A 106 0.39 -1.19 0.82
C GLY A 106 -0.20 -0.03 1.62
N ARG A 107 0.36 1.19 1.39
CA ARG A 107 -0.09 2.45 2.01
C ARG A 107 0.00 2.51 3.54
N CYS A 108 0.91 1.73 4.12
CA CYS A 108 1.02 1.60 5.58
C CYS A 108 -0.28 1.17 6.26
N ALA A 109 -1.15 0.44 5.53
CA ALA A 109 -2.44 0.00 6.06
C ALA A 109 -2.25 -0.94 7.26
N ASP A 110 -1.20 -1.74 7.28
CA ASP A 110 -0.76 -2.57 8.39
C ASP A 110 -0.54 -1.75 9.68
N HIS A 111 0.08 -0.58 9.58
CA HIS A 111 0.31 0.31 10.71
C HIS A 111 -0.95 1.13 11.07
N ILE A 112 -1.67 1.63 10.07
CA ILE A 112 -2.90 2.42 10.29
C ILE A 112 -3.96 1.59 11.02
N LEU A 113 -4.11 0.33 10.64
CA LEU A 113 -5.12 -0.59 11.17
C LEU A 113 -4.61 -1.48 12.31
N ARG A 114 -3.42 -1.22 12.88
CA ARG A 114 -2.77 -2.10 13.87
C ARG A 114 -3.61 -2.47 15.10
N ASN A 115 -4.61 -1.66 15.42
CA ASN A 115 -5.52 -1.89 16.55
C ASN A 115 -6.86 -2.49 16.10
N GLU A 116 -7.06 -2.79 14.82
CA GLU A 116 -8.30 -3.38 14.32
C GLU A 116 -8.37 -4.87 14.66
N PRO A 117 -9.44 -5.32 15.31
CA PRO A 117 -9.65 -6.75 15.57
C PRO A 117 -9.81 -7.50 14.23
N GLY A 118 -9.19 -8.68 14.13
CA GLY A 118 -9.23 -9.50 12.92
C GLY A 118 -8.28 -9.02 11.80
N LEU A 119 -7.34 -8.12 12.11
CA LEU A 119 -6.27 -7.72 11.19
C LEU A 119 -5.25 -8.85 11.02
N LEU A 120 -4.93 -9.18 9.77
CA LEU A 120 -3.78 -10.02 9.39
C LEU A 120 -2.80 -9.18 8.56
N ARG A 121 -1.57 -9.03 9.05
CA ARG A 121 -0.51 -8.26 8.40
C ARG A 121 0.42 -9.21 7.67
N VAL A 122 0.49 -9.09 6.35
CA VAL A 122 1.30 -9.95 5.49
C VAL A 122 2.38 -9.12 4.80
N PHE A 123 3.59 -9.66 4.71
CA PHE A 123 4.64 -9.11 3.85
C PHE A 123 5.08 -10.14 2.81
N LEU A 124 5.10 -9.72 1.54
CA LEU A 124 5.47 -10.58 0.42
C LEU A 124 6.82 -10.18 -0.15
N THR A 125 7.75 -11.12 -0.15
CA THR A 125 9.04 -11.03 -0.83
C THR A 125 9.08 -11.94 -2.05
N ALA A 126 10.11 -11.84 -2.87
CA ALA A 126 10.44 -12.80 -3.90
C ALA A 126 11.95 -12.73 -4.19
N ASP A 127 12.51 -13.78 -4.78
CA ASP A 127 13.90 -13.84 -5.18
C ASP A 127 14.17 -12.74 -6.22
N HIS A 128 15.36 -12.17 -6.20
CA HIS A 128 15.70 -10.98 -6.99
C HIS A 128 15.47 -11.18 -8.49
N ASP A 129 15.95 -12.29 -9.03
CA ASP A 129 15.86 -12.60 -10.47
C ASP A 129 14.41 -12.81 -10.92
N ASP A 130 13.59 -13.45 -10.09
CA ASP A 130 12.16 -13.62 -10.37
C ASP A 130 11.41 -12.29 -10.40
N ARG A 131 11.80 -11.36 -9.53
CA ARG A 131 11.25 -10.00 -9.50
C ARG A 131 11.60 -9.24 -10.78
N ILE A 132 12.86 -9.32 -11.24
CA ILE A 132 13.29 -8.74 -12.51
C ILE A 132 12.48 -9.32 -13.67
N GLN A 133 12.44 -10.66 -13.79
CA GLN A 133 11.70 -11.32 -14.86
C GLN A 133 10.22 -10.95 -14.88
N ARG A 134 9.58 -10.86 -13.71
CA ARG A 134 8.18 -10.46 -13.59
C ARG A 134 7.95 -9.03 -14.05
N VAL A 135 8.87 -8.10 -13.71
CA VAL A 135 8.79 -6.70 -14.14
C VAL A 135 9.05 -6.58 -15.64
N CYS A 136 10.05 -7.29 -16.20
CA CYS A 136 10.31 -7.32 -17.64
C CYS A 136 9.07 -7.77 -18.42
N ARG A 137 8.44 -8.88 -17.99
CA ARG A 137 7.24 -9.41 -18.65
C ARG A 137 6.03 -8.49 -18.56
N ARG A 138 5.84 -7.85 -17.40
CA ARG A 138 4.67 -6.98 -17.15
C ARG A 138 4.79 -5.64 -17.89
N ASP A 139 5.98 -5.04 -17.85
CA ASP A 139 6.20 -3.65 -18.28
C ASP A 139 6.84 -3.56 -19.68
N GLY A 140 7.28 -4.67 -20.26
CA GLY A 140 7.95 -4.70 -21.58
C GLY A 140 9.33 -4.03 -21.57
N VAL A 141 10.05 -4.06 -20.43
CA VAL A 141 11.35 -3.39 -20.24
C VAL A 141 12.49 -4.39 -20.20
N THR A 142 13.72 -3.90 -20.41
CA THR A 142 14.95 -4.69 -20.27
C THR A 142 15.24 -5.07 -18.81
N ALA A 143 16.12 -6.05 -18.60
CA ALA A 143 16.54 -6.45 -17.25
C ALA A 143 17.20 -5.29 -16.47
N ALA A 144 18.01 -4.47 -17.15
CA ALA A 144 18.65 -3.31 -16.53
C ALA A 144 17.63 -2.26 -16.07
N GLU A 145 16.65 -1.93 -16.90
CA GLU A 145 15.58 -1.01 -16.55
C GLU A 145 14.69 -1.57 -15.43
N ALA A 146 14.44 -2.88 -15.43
CA ALA A 146 13.70 -3.56 -14.38
C ALA A 146 14.46 -3.47 -13.04
N GLU A 147 15.77 -3.70 -13.03
CA GLU A 147 16.63 -3.57 -11.86
C GLU A 147 16.57 -2.16 -11.25
N GLU A 148 16.77 -1.13 -12.09
CA GLU A 148 16.67 0.26 -11.63
C GLU A 148 15.28 0.57 -11.04
N LYS A 149 14.23 0.05 -11.67
CA LYS A 149 12.85 0.21 -11.22
C LYS A 149 12.62 -0.49 -9.88
N LEU A 150 13.13 -1.71 -9.70
CA LEU A 150 13.07 -2.44 -8.43
C LEU A 150 13.68 -1.62 -7.30
N GLN A 151 14.92 -1.19 -7.49
CA GLN A 151 15.67 -0.45 -6.48
C GLN A 151 15.00 0.89 -6.12
N ARG A 152 14.54 1.63 -7.13
CA ARG A 152 13.86 2.91 -6.93
C ARG A 152 12.55 2.74 -6.17
N MET A 153 11.73 1.76 -6.57
CA MET A 153 10.42 1.52 -5.97
C MET A 153 10.52 1.02 -4.53
N ASP A 154 11.45 0.09 -4.26
CA ASP A 154 11.62 -0.43 -2.91
C ASP A 154 12.24 0.62 -1.97
N ARG A 155 13.20 1.42 -2.45
CA ARG A 155 13.71 2.58 -1.67
C ARG A 155 12.60 3.59 -1.34
N SER A 156 11.76 3.91 -2.32
CA SER A 156 10.62 4.82 -2.11
C SER A 156 9.64 4.28 -1.07
N ARG A 157 9.30 2.98 -1.15
CA ARG A 157 8.42 2.33 -0.19
C ARG A 157 9.01 2.28 1.22
N ALA A 158 10.28 1.93 1.33
CA ALA A 158 10.99 1.88 2.61
C ALA A 158 11.06 3.27 3.27
N ALA A 159 11.40 4.30 2.49
CA ALA A 159 11.45 5.69 2.97
C ALA A 159 10.06 6.17 3.43
N TYR A 160 9.01 5.92 2.63
CA TYR A 160 7.64 6.26 2.97
C TYR A 160 7.17 5.55 4.25
N TYR A 161 7.43 4.25 4.37
CA TYR A 161 7.04 3.46 5.54
C TYR A 161 7.77 3.94 6.80
N ARG A 162 9.08 4.17 6.72
CA ARG A 162 9.86 4.72 7.83
C ARG A 162 9.32 6.07 8.28
N PHE A 163 9.07 6.98 7.33
CA PHE A 163 8.55 8.32 7.64
C PHE A 163 7.18 8.30 8.30
N ARG A 164 6.31 7.35 7.87
CA ARG A 164 4.91 7.29 8.34
C ARG A 164 4.69 6.44 9.58
N CYS A 165 5.48 5.40 9.76
CA CYS A 165 5.29 4.39 10.79
C CYS A 165 6.39 4.40 11.84
N ASP A 166 7.50 5.09 11.59
CA ASP A 166 8.73 5.05 12.38
C ASP A 166 9.25 3.60 12.58
N GLN A 167 9.08 2.78 11.56
CA GLN A 167 9.44 1.36 11.58
C GLN A 167 10.23 0.98 10.32
N THR A 168 10.94 -0.15 10.39
CA THR A 168 11.66 -0.69 9.23
C THR A 168 10.71 -1.48 8.32
N TRP A 169 10.59 -1.03 7.08
CA TRP A 169 9.79 -1.71 6.07
C TRP A 169 10.30 -3.13 5.80
N GLY A 170 9.41 -4.10 5.80
CA GLY A 170 9.75 -5.52 5.58
C GLY A 170 10.42 -6.21 6.76
N ALA A 171 10.60 -5.55 7.90
CA ALA A 171 11.06 -6.22 9.12
C ALA A 171 10.00 -7.21 9.61
N ALA A 172 10.38 -8.48 9.79
CA ALA A 172 9.45 -9.56 10.13
C ALA A 172 8.61 -9.28 11.38
N ALA A 173 9.16 -8.55 12.35
CA ALA A 173 8.46 -8.16 13.58
C ALA A 173 7.21 -7.29 13.35
N ASN A 174 7.08 -6.64 12.19
CA ASN A 174 5.93 -5.80 11.87
C ASN A 174 4.77 -6.57 11.24
N TYR A 175 4.95 -7.86 10.93
CA TYR A 175 4.01 -8.66 10.17
C TYR A 175 3.70 -9.98 10.87
N ASP A 176 2.50 -10.49 10.64
CA ASP A 176 2.07 -11.79 11.17
C ASP A 176 2.52 -12.94 10.27
N LEU A 177 2.70 -12.66 8.95
CA LEU A 177 3.23 -13.59 7.94
C LEU A 177 4.20 -12.86 7.02
N CYS A 178 5.38 -13.49 6.79
CA CYS A 178 6.34 -13.09 5.76
C CYS A 178 6.53 -14.24 4.79
N ILE A 179 6.16 -14.08 3.52
CA ILE A 179 6.17 -15.17 2.53
C ILE A 179 7.06 -14.78 1.34
N ASN A 180 7.98 -15.68 0.98
CA ASN A 180 8.74 -15.58 -0.27
C ASN A 180 7.97 -16.28 -1.39
N VAL A 181 7.37 -15.48 -2.28
CA VAL A 181 6.51 -15.97 -3.37
C VAL A 181 7.29 -16.77 -4.42
N SER A 182 8.61 -16.57 -4.57
CA SER A 182 9.45 -17.39 -5.44
C SER A 182 9.58 -18.83 -4.94
N ARG A 183 9.60 -19.01 -3.62
CA ARG A 183 9.76 -20.32 -2.99
C ARG A 183 8.45 -21.08 -2.85
N TRP A 184 7.38 -20.36 -2.57
CA TRP A 184 6.06 -20.95 -2.30
C TRP A 184 5.18 -21.03 -3.54
N GLY A 185 5.37 -20.12 -4.49
CA GLY A 185 4.41 -19.87 -5.56
C GLY A 185 3.25 -18.97 -5.10
N VAL A 186 2.55 -18.40 -6.08
CA VAL A 186 1.42 -17.49 -5.82
C VAL A 186 0.27 -18.25 -5.15
N ASP A 187 -0.09 -19.42 -5.66
CA ASP A 187 -1.27 -20.15 -5.20
C ASP A 187 -1.10 -20.68 -3.78
N ALA A 188 0.04 -21.27 -3.43
CA ALA A 188 0.31 -21.70 -2.06
C ALA A 188 0.39 -20.51 -1.07
N ALA A 189 0.91 -19.36 -1.51
CA ALA A 189 0.86 -18.14 -0.69
C ALA A 189 -0.58 -17.70 -0.41
N VAL A 190 -1.45 -17.76 -1.42
CA VAL A 190 -2.88 -17.43 -1.27
C VAL A 190 -3.55 -18.42 -0.31
N GLU A 191 -3.38 -19.73 -0.52
CA GLU A 191 -3.96 -20.78 0.33
C GLU A 191 -3.57 -20.59 1.80
N THR A 192 -2.27 -20.37 2.07
CA THR A 192 -1.75 -20.14 3.43
C THR A 192 -2.41 -18.94 4.10
N ILE A 193 -2.56 -17.84 3.38
CA ILE A 193 -3.16 -16.62 3.93
C ILE A 193 -4.66 -16.81 4.18
N VAL A 194 -5.36 -17.44 3.25
CA VAL A 194 -6.80 -17.75 3.37
C VAL A 194 -7.06 -18.70 4.52
N GLU A 195 -6.27 -19.77 4.66
CA GLU A 195 -6.39 -20.71 5.77
C GLU A 195 -6.16 -20.03 7.12
N ARG A 196 -5.11 -19.19 7.24
CA ARG A 196 -4.84 -18.43 8.46
C ARG A 196 -6.01 -17.52 8.84
N CYS A 197 -6.62 -16.83 7.85
CA CYS A 197 -7.81 -16.02 8.07
C CYS A 197 -9.04 -16.81 8.49
N SER A 198 -9.13 -18.08 8.12
CA SER A 198 -10.31 -18.92 8.43
C SER A 198 -10.26 -19.48 9.86
N ARG A 199 -9.07 -19.55 10.44
CA ARG A 199 -8.83 -20.03 11.81
C ARG A 199 -8.87 -18.92 12.88
N SER A 200 -9.04 -17.67 12.47
CA SER A 200 -9.16 -16.48 13.34
C SER A 200 -10.60 -16.04 13.43
#